data_90da145852d00d727e940ef57f7811f1
#
_entry.id   90da145852d00d727e940ef57f7811f1
#
_cell.length_a   1.000
_cell.length_b   1.000
_cell.length_c   1.000
_cell.angle_alpha   90.00
_cell.angle_beta   90.00
_cell.angle_gamma   90.00
#
_symmetry.space_group_name_H-M   'P 1'
#
loop_
_entity.id
_entity.type
_entity.pdbx_description
1 polymer ?
#
loop_
_entity_poly.entity_id
_entity_poly.type
_entity_poly.pdbx_seq_one_letter_code
_entity_poly.pdbx_strand_id
1 'polypeptide(L)'
;MASTTTSNYPVATENPITLDLTSSYGSLLVGSWLACAMWGVSSLQVFIYYMNSGNIDPRFLRILVGVLWVFDTTNGILILKGQWRVLIHQYGRIQGLEETPLELLHHIWVETIVIVIVQLYFIRRIYTFSKQTLHSKMQKYTAVAFIVIVIMLSSWQLVVVFVYLINVYGKPLEVVSTPLIVGFNISYLSVSVAVDVVVSFSMIFLLTHTGTSTIPKTMRMVYRLITVIILSGAFTAVTATVALVLVKIYPTALYYSIVEFSLCSLYFSTLLANLNARAYIQSPDGMFTISAFSAARRSRDNDTLALSSLTRPQNGASVIAAATDGGNETQGERDIMTDNTDEFPPLKDHYTA
;
A
#
# COMPACT_ATOMS: atom_id res chain seq x y z
N MET A 1 -8.79 34.37 -75.80
CA MET A 1 -7.54 34.57 -75.03
C MET A 1 -7.93 34.53 -73.55
N ALA A 2 -7.77 33.40 -72.92
CA ALA A 2 -8.02 33.21 -71.51
C ALA A 2 -6.65 33.31 -70.80
N SER A 3 -6.50 34.35 -69.97
CA SER A 3 -5.33 34.54 -69.13
C SER A 3 -5.46 33.68 -67.87
N THR A 4 -4.66 32.61 -67.82
CA THR A 4 -4.46 31.78 -66.63
C THR A 4 -3.65 32.58 -65.60
N THR A 5 -4.29 33.05 -64.55
CA THR A 5 -3.65 33.63 -63.37
C THR A 5 -3.11 32.48 -62.52
N THR A 6 -1.82 32.20 -62.63
CA THR A 6 -1.11 31.30 -61.70
C THR A 6 -0.99 32.02 -60.35
N SER A 7 -1.78 31.59 -59.37
CA SER A 7 -1.67 31.97 -57.99
C SER A 7 -0.38 31.36 -57.42
N ASN A 8 0.67 32.17 -57.31
CA ASN A 8 1.88 31.81 -56.52
C ASN A 8 1.56 31.95 -55.03
N TYR A 9 1.04 30.89 -54.44
CA TYR A 9 1.15 30.75 -53.00
C TYR A 9 2.59 30.38 -52.68
N PRO A 10 3.28 31.10 -51.81
CA PRO A 10 4.58 30.68 -51.32
C PRO A 10 4.37 29.32 -50.62
N VAL A 11 4.93 28.27 -51.18
CA VAL A 11 5.07 27.00 -50.49
C VAL A 11 5.98 27.28 -49.27
N ALA A 12 5.41 27.30 -48.09
CA ALA A 12 6.17 27.39 -46.87
C ALA A 12 7.09 26.13 -46.78
N THR A 13 8.30 26.28 -47.31
CA THR A 13 9.42 25.35 -47.08
C THR A 13 10.07 25.64 -45.73
N GLU A 14 9.32 25.83 -44.69
CA GLU A 14 9.84 25.77 -43.34
C GLU A 14 9.80 24.29 -42.94
N ASN A 15 10.98 23.70 -42.79
CA ASN A 15 11.11 22.42 -42.07
C ASN A 15 10.37 22.55 -40.76
N PRO A 16 9.41 21.69 -40.43
CA PRO A 16 8.75 21.72 -39.14
C PRO A 16 9.85 21.63 -38.08
N ILE A 17 9.86 22.59 -37.15
CA ILE A 17 10.75 22.53 -35.98
C ILE A 17 10.33 21.27 -35.21
N THR A 18 11.09 20.19 -35.39
CA THR A 18 10.88 18.96 -34.62
C THR A 18 11.52 19.14 -33.26
N LEU A 19 10.70 19.47 -32.25
CA LEU A 19 11.15 19.56 -30.87
C LEU A 19 11.17 18.16 -30.26
N ASP A 20 12.34 17.65 -29.91
CA ASP A 20 12.45 16.37 -29.20
C ASP A 20 12.11 16.56 -27.71
N LEU A 21 10.92 16.15 -27.34
CA LEU A 21 10.41 16.21 -25.97
C LEU A 21 10.58 14.89 -25.20
N THR A 22 11.27 13.89 -25.79
CA THR A 22 11.37 12.54 -25.24
C THR A 22 12.05 12.53 -23.86
N SER A 23 13.14 13.29 -23.73
CA SER A 23 13.93 13.35 -22.48
C SER A 23 13.30 14.19 -21.35
N SER A 24 12.28 15.00 -21.67
CA SER A 24 11.56 15.86 -20.73
C SER A 24 10.13 15.34 -20.50
N TYR A 25 9.21 15.77 -21.34
CA TYR A 25 7.78 15.46 -21.18
C TYR A 25 7.40 14.02 -21.47
N GLY A 26 8.16 13.32 -22.33
CA GLY A 26 8.00 11.89 -22.57
C GLY A 26 8.26 11.08 -21.28
N SER A 27 9.30 11.42 -20.54
CA SER A 27 9.63 10.81 -19.24
C SER A 27 8.54 11.04 -18.21
N LEU A 28 8.03 12.28 -18.10
CA LEU A 28 6.93 12.63 -17.21
C LEU A 28 5.66 11.84 -17.55
N LEU A 29 5.34 11.65 -18.83
CA LEU A 29 4.18 10.90 -19.27
C LEU A 29 4.27 9.42 -18.88
N VAL A 30 5.41 8.76 -19.15
CA VAL A 30 5.63 7.37 -18.74
C VAL A 30 5.57 7.23 -17.23
N GLY A 31 6.17 8.17 -16.48
CA GLY A 31 6.10 8.22 -15.01
C GLY A 31 4.66 8.34 -14.50
N SER A 32 3.82 9.15 -15.15
CA SER A 32 2.41 9.30 -14.77
C SER A 32 1.61 8.00 -14.96
N TRP A 33 1.87 7.23 -16.02
CA TRP A 33 1.24 5.92 -16.21
C TRP A 33 1.64 4.93 -15.14
N LEU A 34 2.94 4.90 -14.79
CA LEU A 34 3.44 4.05 -13.71
C LEU A 34 2.83 4.45 -12.36
N ALA A 35 2.73 5.76 -12.08
CA ALA A 35 2.07 6.28 -10.88
C ALA A 35 0.60 5.85 -10.80
N CYS A 36 -0.15 5.91 -11.91
CA CYS A 36 -1.55 5.43 -11.97
C CYS A 36 -1.66 3.93 -11.68
N ALA A 37 -0.75 3.11 -12.23
CA ALA A 37 -0.73 1.68 -11.97
C ALA A 37 -0.47 1.39 -10.50
N MET A 38 0.50 2.08 -9.88
CA MET A 38 0.82 1.94 -8.46
C MET A 38 -0.29 2.46 -7.55
N TRP A 39 -0.97 3.54 -7.92
CA TRP A 39 -2.17 4.02 -7.22
C TRP A 39 -3.30 2.97 -7.26
N GLY A 40 -3.49 2.27 -8.36
CA GLY A 40 -4.43 1.15 -8.46
C GLY A 40 -4.10 0.03 -7.48
N VAL A 41 -2.81 -0.32 -7.35
CA VAL A 41 -2.33 -1.33 -6.38
C VAL A 41 -2.57 -0.87 -4.94
N SER A 42 -2.22 0.37 -4.60
CA SER A 42 -2.43 0.92 -3.25
C SER A 42 -3.91 0.98 -2.89
N SER A 43 -4.78 1.39 -3.82
CA SER A 43 -6.24 1.44 -3.63
C SER A 43 -6.85 0.05 -3.39
N LEU A 44 -6.40 -0.97 -4.12
CA LEU A 44 -6.80 -2.36 -3.86
C LEU A 44 -6.37 -2.82 -2.45
N GLN A 45 -5.15 -2.48 -2.04
CA GLN A 45 -4.66 -2.82 -0.70
C GLN A 45 -5.45 -2.09 0.42
N VAL A 46 -5.89 -0.85 0.19
CA VAL A 46 -6.79 -0.11 1.10
C VAL A 46 -8.13 -0.83 1.24
N PHE A 47 -8.71 -1.26 0.11
CA PHE A 47 -9.95 -2.04 0.12
C PHE A 47 -9.80 -3.33 0.94
N ILE A 48 -8.72 -4.09 0.71
CA ILE A 48 -8.41 -5.32 1.46
C ILE A 48 -8.24 -5.01 2.96
N TYR A 49 -7.58 -3.90 3.30
CA TYR A 49 -7.39 -3.47 4.69
C TYR A 49 -8.71 -3.22 5.41
N TYR A 50 -9.63 -2.45 4.81
CA TYR A 50 -10.91 -2.16 5.43
C TYR A 50 -11.82 -3.39 5.52
N MET A 51 -11.75 -4.31 4.56
CA MET A 51 -12.51 -5.57 4.59
C MET A 51 -12.03 -6.51 5.70
N ASN A 52 -10.72 -6.64 5.89
CA ASN A 52 -10.16 -7.65 6.76
C ASN A 52 -9.79 -7.14 8.17
N SER A 53 -9.28 -5.92 8.27
CA SER A 53 -8.67 -5.40 9.51
C SER A 53 -9.37 -4.17 10.05
N GLY A 54 -10.26 -3.54 9.31
CA GLY A 54 -10.85 -2.26 9.65
C GLY A 54 -11.63 -2.23 10.98
N ASN A 55 -12.15 -3.37 11.45
CA ASN A 55 -12.86 -3.47 12.73
C ASN A 55 -11.95 -3.87 13.91
N ILE A 56 -10.78 -4.43 13.64
CA ILE A 56 -9.84 -4.96 14.64
C ILE A 56 -8.84 -3.89 15.07
N ASP A 57 -8.40 -3.05 14.13
CA ASP A 57 -7.38 -2.05 14.37
C ASP A 57 -7.93 -0.80 15.11
N PRO A 58 -7.08 -0.11 15.90
CA PRO A 58 -7.47 1.10 16.62
C PRO A 58 -7.92 2.18 15.63
N ARG A 59 -8.89 3.01 16.05
CA ARG A 59 -9.49 4.08 15.23
C ARG A 59 -8.44 4.99 14.58
N PHE A 60 -7.35 5.29 15.32
CA PHE A 60 -6.24 6.09 14.80
C PHE A 60 -5.64 5.49 13.51
N LEU A 61 -5.39 4.19 13.48
CA LEU A 61 -4.76 3.52 12.33
C LEU A 61 -5.69 3.50 11.11
N ARG A 62 -6.99 3.31 11.33
CA ARG A 62 -8.00 3.40 10.25
C ARG A 62 -8.07 4.79 9.63
N ILE A 63 -8.08 5.82 10.48
CA ILE A 63 -8.09 7.22 10.03
C ILE A 63 -6.79 7.52 9.28
N LEU A 64 -5.64 7.07 9.81
CA LEU A 64 -4.34 7.26 9.16
C LEU A 64 -4.32 6.67 7.75
N VAL A 65 -4.80 5.43 7.57
CA VAL A 65 -4.87 4.79 6.24
C VAL A 65 -5.79 5.58 5.30
N GLY A 66 -6.96 6.03 5.78
CA GLY A 66 -7.88 6.84 4.97
C GLY A 66 -7.27 8.19 4.56
N VAL A 67 -6.61 8.89 5.48
CA VAL A 67 -5.92 10.15 5.20
C VAL A 67 -4.79 9.96 4.19
N LEU A 68 -3.96 8.94 4.36
CA LEU A 68 -2.89 8.65 3.42
C LEU A 68 -3.41 8.28 2.03
N TRP A 69 -4.53 7.57 1.93
CA TRP A 69 -5.17 7.27 0.65
C TRP A 69 -5.66 8.55 -0.05
N VAL A 70 -6.21 9.52 0.69
CA VAL A 70 -6.60 10.83 0.14
C VAL A 70 -5.37 11.57 -0.37
N PHE A 71 -4.25 11.57 0.38
CA PHE A 71 -3.00 12.21 -0.07
C PHE A 71 -2.43 11.51 -1.32
N ASP A 72 -2.39 10.18 -1.36
CA ASP A 72 -1.92 9.40 -2.52
C ASP A 72 -2.79 9.68 -3.77
N THR A 73 -4.11 9.74 -3.61
CA THR A 73 -5.05 10.10 -4.68
C THR A 73 -4.83 11.54 -5.15
N THR A 74 -4.64 12.48 -4.22
CA THR A 74 -4.35 13.88 -4.53
C THR A 74 -3.04 14.00 -5.31
N ASN A 75 -2.01 13.28 -4.90
CA ASN A 75 -0.73 13.22 -5.62
C ASN A 75 -0.91 12.76 -7.07
N GLY A 76 -1.63 11.67 -7.31
CA GLY A 76 -1.94 11.17 -8.65
C GLY A 76 -2.71 12.19 -9.50
N ILE A 77 -3.73 12.85 -8.92
CA ILE A 77 -4.51 13.89 -9.61
C ILE A 77 -3.62 15.07 -10.01
N LEU A 78 -2.72 15.51 -9.13
CA LEU A 78 -1.80 16.64 -9.42
C LEU A 78 -0.85 16.28 -10.56
N ILE A 79 -0.28 15.08 -10.57
CA ILE A 79 0.58 14.59 -11.65
C ILE A 79 -0.18 14.57 -12.98
N LEU A 80 -1.37 13.97 -13.03
CA LEU A 80 -2.18 13.88 -14.24
C LEU A 80 -2.63 15.26 -14.74
N LYS A 81 -3.01 16.16 -13.84
CA LYS A 81 -3.41 17.53 -14.19
C LYS A 81 -2.23 18.32 -14.76
N GLY A 82 -1.03 18.16 -14.19
CA GLY A 82 0.19 18.76 -14.73
C GLY A 82 0.50 18.26 -16.13
N GLN A 83 0.37 16.96 -16.37
CA GLN A 83 0.54 16.38 -17.71
C GLN A 83 -0.50 16.88 -18.70
N TRP A 84 -1.77 16.93 -18.30
CA TRP A 84 -2.85 17.47 -19.13
C TRP A 84 -2.58 18.91 -19.56
N ARG A 85 -2.12 19.74 -18.61
CA ARG A 85 -1.79 21.15 -18.89
C ARG A 85 -0.74 21.28 -19.98
N VAL A 86 0.34 20.50 -19.91
CA VAL A 86 1.44 20.56 -20.86
C VAL A 86 1.07 19.94 -22.21
N LEU A 87 0.49 18.74 -22.20
CA LEU A 87 0.26 17.96 -23.42
C LEU A 87 -0.96 18.45 -24.22
N ILE A 88 -1.95 19.04 -23.58
CA ILE A 88 -3.21 19.43 -24.21
C ILE A 88 -3.38 20.95 -24.24
N HIS A 89 -3.35 21.64 -23.07
CA HIS A 89 -3.61 23.08 -23.05
C HIS A 89 -2.51 23.92 -23.71
N GLN A 90 -1.27 23.48 -23.59
CA GLN A 90 -0.10 24.18 -24.14
C GLN A 90 0.43 23.52 -25.42
N TYR A 91 -0.34 22.62 -26.02
CA TYR A 91 0.05 21.94 -27.26
C TYR A 91 0.40 22.96 -28.37
N GLY A 92 1.61 22.80 -28.95
CA GLY A 92 2.11 23.68 -30.01
C GLY A 92 2.59 25.07 -29.56
N ARG A 93 2.57 25.40 -28.25
CA ARG A 93 3.09 26.67 -27.70
C ARG A 93 4.45 26.44 -27.05
N ILE A 94 5.53 26.88 -27.68
CA ILE A 94 6.90 26.73 -27.16
C ILE A 94 7.04 27.40 -25.80
N GLN A 95 6.49 28.61 -25.62
CA GLN A 95 6.52 29.33 -24.33
C GLN A 95 5.87 28.55 -23.17
N GLY A 96 4.82 27.77 -23.46
CA GLY A 96 4.16 26.96 -22.44
C GLY A 96 4.98 25.75 -21.99
N LEU A 97 5.93 25.30 -22.81
CA LEU A 97 6.86 24.23 -22.47
C LEU A 97 8.03 24.71 -21.60
N GLU A 98 8.30 26.00 -21.56
CA GLU A 98 9.34 26.60 -20.72
C GLU A 98 8.85 26.85 -19.28
N GLU A 99 7.54 26.90 -19.05
CA GLU A 99 6.97 27.10 -17.73
C GLU A 99 6.92 25.80 -16.93
N THR A 100 7.35 25.87 -15.66
CA THR A 100 7.17 24.75 -14.73
C THR A 100 5.70 24.63 -14.31
N PRO A 101 4.99 23.53 -14.60
CA PRO A 101 3.60 23.37 -14.19
C PRO A 101 3.47 23.37 -12.67
N LEU A 102 2.66 24.27 -12.12
CA LEU A 102 2.47 24.40 -10.66
C LEU A 102 1.94 23.10 -10.04
N GLU A 103 1.14 22.37 -10.77
CA GLU A 103 0.61 21.07 -10.34
C GLU A 103 1.73 20.07 -10.06
N LEU A 104 2.78 20.05 -10.91
CA LEU A 104 3.95 19.21 -10.72
C LEU A 104 4.84 19.69 -9.56
N LEU A 105 4.78 20.94 -9.14
CA LEU A 105 5.42 21.41 -7.91
C LEU A 105 4.61 20.98 -6.67
N HIS A 106 3.30 21.06 -6.75
CA HIS A 106 2.46 20.69 -5.61
C HIS A 106 2.43 19.19 -5.30
N HIS A 107 2.66 18.29 -6.27
CA HIS A 107 2.73 16.87 -5.95
C HIS A 107 3.91 16.55 -5.02
N ILE A 108 5.06 17.24 -5.14
CA ILE A 108 6.31 16.94 -4.41
C ILE A 108 6.11 17.02 -2.89
N TRP A 109 5.45 18.09 -2.38
CA TRP A 109 5.22 18.20 -0.93
C TRP A 109 4.15 17.22 -0.42
N VAL A 110 3.12 16.92 -1.24
CA VAL A 110 2.09 15.92 -0.93
C VAL A 110 2.74 14.55 -0.78
N GLU A 111 3.58 14.16 -1.74
CA GLU A 111 4.36 12.92 -1.71
C GLU A 111 5.26 12.86 -0.47
N THR A 112 6.02 13.91 -0.21
CA THR A 112 6.95 13.95 0.92
C THR A 112 6.24 13.78 2.26
N ILE A 113 5.05 14.36 2.44
CA ILE A 113 4.24 14.15 3.65
C ILE A 113 3.89 12.67 3.81
N VAL A 114 3.46 11.99 2.74
CA VAL A 114 3.14 10.55 2.79
C VAL A 114 4.38 9.74 3.19
N ILE A 115 5.52 10.00 2.53
CA ILE A 115 6.79 9.31 2.80
C ILE A 115 7.18 9.47 4.28
N VAL A 116 7.21 10.70 4.79
CA VAL A 116 7.59 10.98 6.19
C VAL A 116 6.64 10.31 7.18
N ILE A 117 5.33 10.34 6.95
CA ILE A 117 4.35 9.69 7.83
C ILE A 117 4.58 8.17 7.85
N VAL A 118 4.84 7.55 6.70
CA VAL A 118 5.13 6.11 6.61
C VAL A 118 6.44 5.78 7.33
N GLN A 119 7.50 6.57 7.13
CA GLN A 119 8.77 6.43 7.84
C GLN A 119 8.58 6.52 9.37
N LEU A 120 7.83 7.52 9.85
CA LEU A 120 7.53 7.68 11.28
C LEU A 120 6.73 6.50 11.85
N TYR A 121 5.83 5.93 11.07
CA TYR A 121 5.13 4.71 11.47
C TYR A 121 6.10 3.53 11.69
N PHE A 122 7.05 3.31 10.76
CA PHE A 122 8.05 2.25 10.92
C PHE A 122 9.01 2.52 12.07
N ILE A 123 9.43 3.77 12.28
CA ILE A 123 10.25 4.19 13.43
C ILE A 123 9.52 3.90 14.75
N ARG A 124 8.25 4.27 14.87
CA ARG A 124 7.43 3.95 16.05
C ARG A 124 7.39 2.44 16.31
N ARG A 125 7.30 1.65 15.26
CA ARG A 125 7.31 0.20 15.36
C ARG A 125 8.65 -0.33 15.86
N ILE A 126 9.78 0.14 15.31
CA ILE A 126 11.13 -0.17 15.79
C ILE A 126 11.25 0.17 17.28
N TYR A 127 10.78 1.34 17.69
CA TYR A 127 10.79 1.76 19.08
C TYR A 127 10.04 0.80 20.01
N THR A 128 8.84 0.38 19.61
CA THR A 128 8.01 -0.54 20.40
C THR A 128 8.68 -1.90 20.53
N PHE A 129 9.24 -2.44 19.45
CA PHE A 129 9.96 -3.72 19.47
C PHE A 129 11.27 -3.63 20.27
N SER A 130 12.02 -2.55 20.11
CA SER A 130 13.26 -2.30 20.86
C SER A 130 13.01 -2.31 22.38
N LYS A 131 11.94 -1.71 22.86
CA LYS A 131 11.57 -1.74 24.28
C LYS A 131 11.31 -3.14 24.83
N GLN A 132 10.74 -4.03 24.02
CA GLN A 132 10.42 -5.39 24.42
C GLN A 132 11.62 -6.33 24.35
N THR A 133 12.55 -6.11 23.41
CA THR A 133 13.67 -6.99 23.10
C THR A 133 14.94 -6.65 23.88
N LEU A 134 15.23 -5.35 24.06
CA LEU A 134 16.48 -4.90 24.64
C LEU A 134 16.36 -4.82 26.18
N HIS A 135 17.23 -5.57 26.87
CA HIS A 135 17.25 -5.63 28.34
C HIS A 135 18.27 -4.70 28.95
N SER A 136 19.43 -4.49 28.29
CA SER A 136 20.51 -3.63 28.75
C SER A 136 20.16 -2.14 28.63
N LYS A 137 20.51 -1.35 29.63
CA LYS A 137 20.36 0.12 29.60
C LYS A 137 21.13 0.73 28.43
N MET A 138 22.34 0.27 28.16
CA MET A 138 23.19 0.73 27.05
C MET A 138 22.50 0.51 25.70
N GLN A 139 21.93 -0.70 25.45
CA GLN A 139 21.21 -1.00 24.23
C GLN A 139 19.96 -0.14 24.04
N LYS A 140 19.26 0.21 25.13
CA LYS A 140 18.09 1.13 25.07
C LYS A 140 18.53 2.54 24.69
N TYR A 141 19.62 3.05 25.25
CA TYR A 141 20.16 4.38 24.88
C TYR A 141 20.62 4.43 23.43
N THR A 142 21.32 3.41 22.93
CA THR A 142 21.71 3.35 21.50
C THR A 142 20.51 3.28 20.58
N ALA A 143 19.48 2.52 20.92
CA ALA A 143 18.24 2.47 20.14
C ALA A 143 17.50 3.81 20.11
N VAL A 144 17.42 4.52 21.24
CA VAL A 144 16.79 5.85 21.29
C VAL A 144 17.59 6.87 20.49
N ALA A 145 18.92 6.91 20.65
CA ALA A 145 19.79 7.81 19.88
C ALA A 145 19.63 7.58 18.37
N PHE A 146 19.61 6.32 17.96
CA PHE A 146 19.37 5.93 16.58
C PHE A 146 18.01 6.41 16.04
N ILE A 147 16.93 6.22 16.81
CA ILE A 147 15.59 6.70 16.45
C ILE A 147 15.57 8.22 16.27
N VAL A 148 16.24 8.95 17.17
CA VAL A 148 16.35 10.42 17.06
C VAL A 148 17.05 10.82 15.77
N ILE A 149 18.17 10.17 15.42
CA ILE A 149 18.89 10.43 14.17
C ILE A 149 17.97 10.21 12.96
N VAL A 150 17.20 9.11 12.92
CA VAL A 150 16.32 8.81 11.79
C VAL A 150 15.17 9.83 11.72
N ILE A 151 14.61 10.28 12.85
CA ILE A 151 13.60 11.36 12.88
C ILE A 151 14.20 12.67 12.32
N MET A 152 15.44 13.02 12.71
CA MET A 152 16.10 14.20 12.19
C MET A 152 16.32 14.13 10.67
N LEU A 153 16.72 12.97 10.15
CA LEU A 153 16.88 12.74 8.71
C LEU A 153 15.53 12.84 7.96
N SER A 154 14.46 12.26 8.51
CA SER A 154 13.12 12.37 7.92
C SER A 154 12.61 13.82 7.94
N SER A 155 12.89 14.57 9.01
CA SER A 155 12.55 16.01 9.09
C SER A 155 13.36 16.83 8.08
N TRP A 156 14.62 16.48 7.84
CA TRP A 156 15.46 17.11 6.82
C TRP A 156 14.85 17.02 5.42
N GLN A 157 14.21 15.91 5.06
CA GLN A 157 13.52 15.76 3.77
C GLN A 157 12.46 16.85 3.59
N LEU A 158 11.64 17.13 4.62
CA LEU A 158 10.64 18.20 4.56
C LEU A 158 11.28 19.56 4.33
N VAL A 159 12.38 19.87 5.07
CA VAL A 159 13.09 21.15 4.91
C VAL A 159 13.62 21.30 3.49
N VAL A 160 14.27 20.27 2.94
CA VAL A 160 14.83 20.29 1.58
C VAL A 160 13.74 20.52 0.54
N VAL A 161 12.58 19.85 0.66
CA VAL A 161 11.46 20.02 -0.27
C VAL A 161 10.90 21.43 -0.22
N PHE A 162 10.70 22.02 0.95
CA PHE A 162 10.23 23.40 1.04
C PHE A 162 11.23 24.40 0.46
N VAL A 163 12.53 24.22 0.72
CA VAL A 163 13.58 25.04 0.10
C VAL A 163 13.60 24.88 -1.42
N TYR A 164 13.47 23.65 -1.92
CA TYR A 164 13.33 23.37 -3.35
C TYR A 164 12.13 24.13 -3.96
N LEU A 165 10.95 24.01 -3.34
CA LEU A 165 9.72 24.69 -3.82
C LEU A 165 9.88 26.22 -3.87
N ILE A 166 10.43 26.83 -2.83
CA ILE A 166 10.67 28.29 -2.80
C ILE A 166 11.58 28.73 -3.95
N ASN A 167 12.58 27.92 -4.28
CA ASN A 167 13.54 28.24 -5.33
C ASN A 167 13.03 27.99 -6.76
N VAL A 168 12.05 27.10 -6.95
CA VAL A 168 11.53 26.73 -8.28
C VAL A 168 10.18 27.39 -8.57
N TYR A 169 9.43 27.82 -7.55
CA TYR A 169 8.10 28.40 -7.72
C TYR A 169 8.12 29.65 -8.62
N GLY A 170 7.30 29.63 -9.69
CA GLY A 170 7.17 30.73 -10.64
C GLY A 170 8.39 30.94 -11.55
N LYS A 171 9.32 30.00 -11.62
CA LYS A 171 10.50 30.07 -12.47
C LYS A 171 10.40 29.15 -13.68
N PRO A 172 11.13 29.41 -14.77
CA PRO A 172 11.16 28.55 -15.94
C PRO A 172 11.74 27.15 -15.61
N LEU A 173 11.36 26.17 -16.44
CA LEU A 173 11.76 24.77 -16.27
C LEU A 173 13.28 24.56 -16.26
N GLU A 174 14.04 25.40 -16.96
CA GLU A 174 15.50 25.37 -16.97
C GLU A 174 16.13 25.45 -15.56
N VAL A 175 15.45 26.14 -14.63
CA VAL A 175 15.93 26.26 -13.24
C VAL A 175 16.04 24.89 -12.56
N VAL A 176 15.19 23.93 -12.92
CA VAL A 176 15.22 22.56 -12.38
C VAL A 176 16.55 21.86 -12.70
N SER A 177 17.19 22.21 -13.82
CA SER A 177 18.49 21.67 -14.24
C SER A 177 19.70 22.40 -13.63
N THR A 178 19.49 23.44 -12.82
CA THR A 178 20.59 24.16 -12.18
C THR A 178 21.28 23.27 -11.13
N PRO A 179 22.61 23.38 -10.96
CA PRO A 179 23.36 22.54 -10.02
C PRO A 179 22.84 22.60 -8.57
N LEU A 180 22.31 23.74 -8.15
CA LEU A 180 21.72 23.95 -6.84
C LEU A 180 20.45 23.08 -6.66
N ILE A 181 19.54 23.14 -7.62
CA ILE A 181 18.25 22.43 -7.57
C ILE A 181 18.46 20.93 -7.73
N VAL A 182 19.34 20.52 -8.64
CA VAL A 182 19.77 19.12 -8.77
C VAL A 182 20.41 18.64 -7.46
N GLY A 183 21.20 19.49 -6.78
CA GLY A 183 21.77 19.18 -5.47
C GLY A 183 20.71 18.94 -4.38
N PHE A 184 19.62 19.71 -4.35
CA PHE A 184 18.50 19.49 -3.44
C PHE A 184 17.79 18.17 -3.74
N ASN A 185 17.55 17.85 -5.00
CA ASN A 185 16.91 16.58 -5.40
C ASN A 185 17.80 15.37 -5.02
N ILE A 186 19.11 15.44 -5.30
CA ILE A 186 20.07 14.41 -4.88
C ILE A 186 20.08 14.27 -3.35
N SER A 187 20.08 15.37 -2.59
CA SER A 187 20.02 15.33 -1.12
C SER A 187 18.74 14.66 -0.62
N TYR A 188 17.60 15.03 -1.17
CA TYR A 188 16.30 14.44 -0.83
C TYR A 188 16.28 12.92 -1.06
N LEU A 189 16.63 12.47 -2.26
CA LEU A 189 16.65 11.05 -2.63
C LEU A 189 17.67 10.26 -1.82
N SER A 190 18.88 10.82 -1.60
CA SER A 190 19.93 10.16 -0.82
C SER A 190 19.50 9.94 0.64
N VAL A 191 18.87 10.92 1.25
CA VAL A 191 18.38 10.81 2.63
C VAL A 191 17.20 9.81 2.68
N SER A 192 16.32 9.81 1.69
CA SER A 192 15.23 8.84 1.60
C SER A 192 15.76 7.40 1.57
N VAL A 193 16.71 7.11 0.67
CA VAL A 193 17.39 5.80 0.58
C VAL A 193 18.07 5.44 1.90
N ALA A 194 18.81 6.38 2.51
CA ALA A 194 19.49 6.13 3.77
C ALA A 194 18.52 5.75 4.89
N VAL A 195 17.40 6.47 5.02
CA VAL A 195 16.35 6.17 6.02
C VAL A 195 15.76 4.78 5.78
N ASP A 196 15.44 4.41 4.54
CA ASP A 196 14.85 3.11 4.20
C ASP A 196 15.80 1.96 4.51
N VAL A 197 17.07 2.08 4.14
CA VAL A 197 18.11 1.08 4.44
C VAL A 197 18.28 0.92 5.95
N VAL A 198 18.34 2.02 6.65
CA VAL A 198 18.52 2.07 8.11
C VAL A 198 17.32 1.46 8.84
N VAL A 199 16.09 1.78 8.44
CA VAL A 199 14.86 1.19 8.98
C VAL A 199 14.81 -0.31 8.71
N SER A 200 15.11 -0.75 7.49
CA SER A 200 15.12 -2.15 7.11
C SER A 200 16.16 -2.95 7.90
N PHE A 201 17.39 -2.43 8.00
CA PHE A 201 18.48 -3.07 8.76
C PHE A 201 18.14 -3.18 10.26
N SER A 202 17.54 -2.14 10.83
CA SER A 202 17.12 -2.14 12.24
C SER A 202 16.07 -3.19 12.52
N MET A 203 15.13 -3.38 11.61
CA MET A 203 14.12 -4.43 11.72
C MET A 203 14.72 -5.82 11.65
N ILE A 204 15.69 -6.05 10.73
CA ILE A 204 16.43 -7.32 10.65
C ILE A 204 17.19 -7.58 11.96
N PHE A 205 17.92 -6.58 12.46
CA PHE A 205 18.69 -6.71 13.69
C PHE A 205 17.81 -7.04 14.89
N LEU A 206 16.71 -6.33 15.08
CA LEU A 206 15.77 -6.61 16.17
C LEU A 206 15.19 -8.01 16.06
N LEU A 207 14.91 -8.50 14.85
CA LEU A 207 14.39 -9.84 14.63
C LEU A 207 15.39 -10.91 15.02
N THR A 208 16.63 -10.81 14.54
CA THR A 208 17.67 -11.80 14.83
C THR A 208 17.99 -11.85 16.32
N HIS A 209 17.87 -10.72 17.02
CA HIS A 209 18.12 -10.64 18.45
C HIS A 209 16.98 -11.20 19.31
N THR A 210 15.74 -11.17 18.81
CA THR A 210 14.54 -11.68 19.53
C THR A 210 14.43 -13.22 19.43
N GLY A 211 15.20 -13.87 18.56
CA GLY A 211 15.03 -15.25 18.10
C GLY A 211 15.24 -16.37 19.13
N THR A 212 15.49 -16.09 20.41
CA THR A 212 15.95 -17.14 21.33
C THR A 212 15.01 -17.52 22.47
N SER A 213 13.87 -16.89 22.68
CA SER A 213 13.13 -17.12 23.93
C SER A 213 11.61 -17.21 23.90
N THR A 214 10.93 -17.30 22.75
CA THR A 214 9.46 -17.22 22.76
C THR A 214 8.77 -18.27 21.88
N ILE A 215 7.54 -18.61 22.25
CA ILE A 215 6.63 -19.65 21.74
C ILE A 215 6.66 -19.82 20.20
N PRO A 216 6.81 -21.06 19.66
CA PRO A 216 7.09 -21.31 18.23
C PRO A 216 6.04 -20.79 17.23
N LYS A 217 4.77 -20.70 17.64
CA LYS A 217 3.69 -20.17 16.76
C LYS A 217 3.76 -18.65 16.56
N THR A 218 3.99 -17.91 17.63
CA THR A 218 4.13 -16.44 17.60
C THR A 218 5.38 -16.02 16.84
N MET A 219 6.46 -16.79 16.96
CA MET A 219 7.73 -16.60 16.26
C MET A 219 7.54 -16.65 14.74
N ARG A 220 6.87 -17.67 14.23
CA ARG A 220 6.61 -17.81 12.79
C ARG A 220 5.79 -16.62 12.23
N MET A 221 4.85 -16.13 13.01
CA MET A 221 4.06 -14.95 12.68
C MET A 221 4.95 -13.70 12.56
N VAL A 222 5.80 -13.45 13.55
CA VAL A 222 6.70 -12.30 13.59
C VAL A 222 7.70 -12.37 12.42
N TYR A 223 8.28 -13.52 12.12
CA TYR A 223 9.18 -13.71 10.99
C TYR A 223 8.52 -13.35 9.65
N ARG A 224 7.33 -13.85 9.36
CA ARG A 224 6.60 -13.53 8.12
C ARG A 224 6.31 -12.03 8.00
N LEU A 225 5.90 -11.42 9.10
CA LEU A 225 5.59 -10.00 9.12
C LEU A 225 6.82 -9.14 8.83
N ILE A 226 7.97 -9.49 9.40
CA ILE A 226 9.22 -8.78 9.20
C ILE A 226 9.77 -9.03 7.79
N THR A 227 9.63 -10.24 7.24
CA THR A 227 9.98 -10.50 5.84
C THR A 227 9.22 -9.57 4.89
N VAL A 228 7.92 -9.34 5.12
CA VAL A 228 7.12 -8.39 4.31
C VAL A 228 7.66 -6.97 4.45
N ILE A 229 8.05 -6.53 5.65
CA ILE A 229 8.61 -5.19 5.87
C ILE A 229 9.95 -5.03 5.17
N ILE A 230 10.83 -6.01 5.29
CA ILE A 230 12.15 -5.98 4.66
C ILE A 230 12.00 -5.93 3.14
N LEU A 231 11.17 -6.80 2.58
CA LEU A 231 10.95 -6.86 1.13
C LEU A 231 10.34 -5.55 0.61
N SER A 232 9.36 -4.99 1.32
CA SER A 232 8.74 -3.72 0.93
C SER A 232 9.69 -2.53 1.09
N GLY A 233 10.45 -2.45 2.19
CA GLY A 233 11.47 -1.41 2.38
C GLY A 233 12.65 -1.53 1.41
N ALA A 234 13.06 -2.74 1.05
CA ALA A 234 14.07 -2.96 0.01
C ALA A 234 13.56 -2.47 -1.36
N PHE A 235 12.29 -2.68 -1.67
CA PHE A 235 11.70 -2.25 -2.94
C PHE A 235 11.68 -0.71 -3.05
N THR A 236 11.25 0.02 -2.01
CA THR A 236 11.31 1.50 -2.00
C THR A 236 12.74 2.02 -2.09
N ALA A 237 13.69 1.40 -1.36
CA ALA A 237 15.10 1.78 -1.42
C ALA A 237 15.71 1.58 -2.81
N VAL A 238 15.41 0.46 -3.48
CA VAL A 238 15.86 0.20 -4.87
C VAL A 238 15.28 1.24 -5.82
N THR A 239 13.97 1.51 -5.73
CA THR A 239 13.27 2.49 -6.58
C THR A 239 13.86 3.90 -6.39
N ALA A 240 14.04 4.35 -5.16
CA ALA A 240 14.65 5.65 -4.87
C ALA A 240 16.14 5.70 -5.30
N THR A 241 16.87 4.59 -5.21
CA THR A 241 18.26 4.50 -5.72
C THR A 241 18.30 4.62 -7.24
N VAL A 242 17.37 3.99 -7.96
CA VAL A 242 17.27 4.14 -9.42
C VAL A 242 16.99 5.61 -9.78
N ALA A 243 16.07 6.28 -9.09
CA ALA A 243 15.81 7.70 -9.29
C ALA A 243 17.06 8.55 -9.04
N LEU A 244 17.78 8.29 -7.94
CA LEU A 244 19.05 8.98 -7.60
C LEU A 244 20.11 8.80 -8.69
N VAL A 245 20.29 7.60 -9.20
CA VAL A 245 21.24 7.29 -10.28
C VAL A 245 20.85 8.04 -11.56
N LEU A 246 19.56 8.08 -11.92
CA LEU A 246 19.07 8.78 -13.10
C LEU A 246 19.30 10.30 -12.99
N VAL A 247 19.02 10.91 -11.83
CA VAL A 247 19.32 12.34 -11.58
C VAL A 247 20.82 12.63 -11.71
N LYS A 248 21.67 11.71 -11.23
CA LYS A 248 23.13 11.91 -11.27
C LYS A 248 23.71 11.76 -12.66
N ILE A 249 23.22 10.80 -13.47
CA ILE A 249 23.74 10.52 -14.82
C ILE A 249 23.15 11.52 -15.84
N TYR A 250 21.88 11.89 -15.69
CA TYR A 250 21.15 12.74 -16.63
C TYR A 250 20.58 13.99 -15.93
N PRO A 251 21.40 14.90 -15.43
CA PRO A 251 20.94 16.05 -14.61
C PRO A 251 20.08 17.05 -15.40
N THR A 252 20.20 17.07 -16.73
CA THR A 252 19.44 17.95 -17.63
C THR A 252 18.16 17.32 -18.17
N ALA A 253 17.96 16.00 -17.98
CA ALA A 253 16.80 15.25 -18.43
C ALA A 253 15.93 14.86 -17.23
N LEU A 254 14.63 14.70 -17.49
CA LEU A 254 13.65 14.35 -16.44
C LEU A 254 13.41 12.83 -16.34
N TYR A 255 14.37 11.99 -16.71
CA TYR A 255 14.23 10.53 -16.67
C TYR A 255 13.94 9.98 -15.28
N TYR A 256 14.41 10.65 -14.23
CA TYR A 256 14.15 10.26 -12.84
C TYR A 256 12.66 10.28 -12.48
N SER A 257 11.86 11.16 -13.12
CA SER A 257 10.43 11.26 -12.87
C SER A 257 9.66 10.00 -13.25
N ILE A 258 10.21 9.16 -14.17
CA ILE A 258 9.61 7.87 -14.53
C ILE A 258 9.37 7.03 -13.27
N VAL A 259 10.29 7.08 -12.34
CA VAL A 259 10.27 6.27 -11.12
C VAL A 259 9.77 7.07 -9.92
N GLU A 260 10.14 8.35 -9.82
CA GLU A 260 9.81 9.25 -8.71
C GLU A 260 8.30 9.40 -8.53
N PHE A 261 7.53 9.59 -9.60
CA PHE A 261 6.08 9.76 -9.54
C PHE A 261 5.34 8.58 -8.89
N SER A 262 5.94 7.40 -8.88
CA SER A 262 5.37 6.21 -8.23
C SER A 262 5.74 6.08 -6.75
N LEU A 263 6.70 6.85 -6.23
CA LEU A 263 7.21 6.68 -4.86
C LEU A 263 6.12 6.88 -3.81
N CYS A 264 5.25 7.87 -3.97
CA CYS A 264 4.13 8.10 -3.05
C CYS A 264 3.30 6.83 -2.82
N SER A 265 2.78 6.26 -3.91
CA SER A 265 1.97 5.03 -3.87
C SER A 265 2.78 3.82 -3.41
N LEU A 266 4.07 3.75 -3.72
CA LEU A 266 4.97 2.69 -3.25
C LEU A 266 5.15 2.73 -1.73
N TYR A 267 5.48 3.89 -1.15
CA TYR A 267 5.58 4.02 0.31
C TYR A 267 4.27 3.70 1.00
N PHE A 268 3.16 4.19 0.49
CA PHE A 268 1.85 3.87 1.02
C PHE A 268 1.52 2.38 0.91
N SER A 269 1.83 1.75 -0.23
CA SER A 269 1.69 0.31 -0.42
C SER A 269 2.54 -0.52 0.55
N THR A 270 3.75 -0.05 0.91
CA THR A 270 4.59 -0.76 1.90
C THR A 270 3.95 -0.75 3.28
N LEU A 271 3.36 0.37 3.69
CA LEU A 271 2.59 0.47 4.92
C LEU A 271 1.40 -0.50 4.91
N LEU A 272 0.61 -0.47 3.83
CA LEU A 272 -0.58 -1.32 3.66
C LEU A 272 -0.23 -2.81 3.62
N ALA A 273 0.83 -3.19 2.91
CA ALA A 273 1.32 -4.56 2.88
C ALA A 273 1.65 -5.06 4.30
N ASN A 274 2.27 -4.21 5.11
CA ASN A 274 2.57 -4.49 6.50
C ASN A 274 1.31 -4.66 7.36
N LEU A 275 0.30 -3.80 7.17
CA LEU A 275 -0.96 -3.88 7.91
C LEU A 275 -1.77 -5.10 7.48
N ASN A 276 -1.88 -5.36 6.19
CA ASN A 276 -2.62 -6.49 5.63
C ASN A 276 -1.96 -7.85 5.97
N ALA A 277 -0.61 -7.90 6.02
CA ALA A 277 0.10 -9.11 6.39
C ALA A 277 -0.27 -9.62 7.80
N ARG A 278 -0.66 -8.75 8.73
CA ARG A 278 -1.10 -9.12 10.08
C ARG A 278 -2.39 -9.95 10.03
N ALA A 279 -3.37 -9.52 9.25
CA ALA A 279 -4.63 -10.24 9.08
C ALA A 279 -4.43 -11.63 8.44
N TYR A 280 -3.55 -11.70 7.42
CA TYR A 280 -3.19 -12.95 6.75
C TYR A 280 -2.52 -13.97 7.68
N ILE A 281 -1.66 -13.49 8.57
CA ILE A 281 -0.90 -14.37 9.48
C ILE A 281 -1.79 -14.91 10.61
N GLN A 282 -2.84 -14.18 11.00
CA GLN A 282 -3.80 -14.59 12.03
C GLN A 282 -4.83 -15.62 11.52
N SER A 283 -4.97 -15.77 10.21
CA SER A 283 -5.88 -16.75 9.62
C SER A 283 -5.30 -18.16 9.75
N PRO A 284 -6.06 -19.16 10.28
CA PRO A 284 -5.58 -20.52 10.50
C PRO A 284 -5.11 -21.24 9.23
N ASP A 285 -5.70 -20.91 8.08
CA ASP A 285 -5.54 -21.64 6.83
C ASP A 285 -4.47 -21.08 5.87
N GLY A 286 -3.83 -19.95 6.20
CA GLY A 286 -2.72 -19.41 5.40
C GLY A 286 -3.03 -19.12 3.92
N MET A 287 -4.29 -19.23 3.53
CA MET A 287 -4.76 -19.01 2.17
C MET A 287 -5.41 -17.62 2.07
N PHE A 288 -5.09 -16.89 1.01
CA PHE A 288 -5.87 -15.72 0.60
C PHE A 288 -7.27 -16.22 0.29
N THR A 289 -8.07 -16.39 1.31
CA THR A 289 -9.45 -16.73 1.07
C THR A 289 -10.15 -15.45 0.67
N ILE A 290 -10.59 -15.39 -0.57
CA ILE A 290 -11.76 -14.66 -1.02
C ILE A 290 -13.00 -15.18 -0.22
N SER A 291 -12.79 -15.76 0.94
CA SER A 291 -13.80 -16.35 1.82
C SER A 291 -14.71 -15.29 2.45
N ALA A 292 -14.30 -14.03 2.53
CA ALA A 292 -15.20 -12.96 2.91
C ALA A 292 -16.32 -12.79 1.86
N PHE A 293 -16.00 -12.95 0.57
CA PHE A 293 -17.00 -12.98 -0.50
C PHE A 293 -17.86 -14.25 -0.46
N SER A 294 -17.25 -15.39 -0.13
CA SER A 294 -17.98 -16.67 0.02
C SER A 294 -18.82 -16.70 1.30
N ALA A 295 -18.35 -16.11 2.40
CA ALA A 295 -19.11 -16.02 3.65
C ALA A 295 -20.28 -15.03 3.54
N ALA A 296 -20.10 -13.88 2.89
CA ALA A 296 -21.16 -12.93 2.62
C ALA A 296 -22.21 -13.50 1.65
N ARG A 297 -21.78 -14.31 0.68
CA ARG A 297 -22.70 -15.03 -0.23
C ARG A 297 -23.46 -16.12 0.50
N ARG A 298 -22.80 -16.90 1.38
CA ARG A 298 -23.45 -17.95 2.16
C ARG A 298 -24.41 -17.41 3.22
N SER A 299 -24.13 -16.24 3.82
CA SER A 299 -25.07 -15.54 4.71
C SER A 299 -26.30 -15.07 3.93
N ARG A 300 -26.12 -14.52 2.74
CA ARG A 300 -27.22 -14.08 1.87
C ARG A 300 -28.07 -15.26 1.35
N ASP A 301 -27.44 -16.38 1.03
CA ASP A 301 -28.14 -17.60 0.60
C ASP A 301 -28.92 -18.24 1.76
N ASN A 302 -28.42 -18.20 2.98
CA ASN A 302 -29.12 -18.64 4.18
C ASN A 302 -30.28 -17.72 4.55
N ASP A 303 -30.13 -16.39 4.39
CA ASP A 303 -31.22 -15.43 4.63
C ASP A 303 -32.36 -15.59 3.57
N THR A 304 -32.00 -15.87 2.31
CA THR A 304 -33.00 -16.14 1.25
C THR A 304 -33.69 -17.47 1.45
N LEU A 305 -33.01 -18.49 1.95
CA LEU A 305 -33.63 -19.77 2.31
C LEU A 305 -34.55 -19.63 3.54
N ALA A 306 -34.17 -18.84 4.53
CA ALA A 306 -34.99 -18.54 5.70
C ALA A 306 -36.25 -17.73 5.31
N LEU A 307 -36.14 -16.75 4.40
CA LEU A 307 -37.30 -16.00 3.89
C LEU A 307 -38.23 -16.88 3.04
N SER A 308 -37.67 -17.79 2.24
CA SER A 308 -38.50 -18.71 1.41
C SER A 308 -39.25 -19.75 2.25
N SER A 309 -38.74 -20.11 3.42
CA SER A 309 -39.41 -21.00 4.38
C SER A 309 -40.58 -20.31 5.12
N LEU A 310 -40.52 -18.98 5.27
CA LEU A 310 -41.58 -18.18 5.91
C LEU A 310 -42.74 -17.81 4.96
N THR A 311 -42.51 -17.90 3.66
CA THR A 311 -43.51 -17.53 2.63
C THR A 311 -44.30 -18.72 2.07
N ARG A 312 -44.16 -19.94 2.62
CA ARG A 312 -44.94 -21.08 2.18
C ARG A 312 -46.34 -21.02 2.83
N PRO A 313 -47.44 -20.81 2.07
CA PRO A 313 -48.79 -20.78 2.64
C PRO A 313 -49.14 -22.18 3.12
N GLN A 314 -49.54 -22.30 4.38
CA GLN A 314 -50.24 -23.47 4.89
C GLN A 314 -51.65 -23.49 4.25
N ASN A 315 -51.80 -24.17 3.12
CA ASN A 315 -53.11 -24.54 2.68
C ASN A 315 -53.52 -25.84 3.40
N GLY A 316 -54.34 -25.66 4.40
CA GLY A 316 -55.10 -26.73 4.99
C GLY A 316 -56.11 -27.27 4.03
N ALA A 317 -56.19 -28.58 3.92
CA ALA A 317 -57.40 -29.28 3.47
C ALA A 317 -57.49 -30.57 4.29
N SER A 318 -58.40 -30.53 5.22
CA SER A 318 -59.09 -31.70 5.84
C SER A 318 -59.96 -32.41 4.83
N VAL A 319 -59.87 -33.74 4.72
CA VAL A 319 -60.96 -34.67 4.28
C VAL A 319 -60.63 -36.00 4.93
N ILE A 320 -61.38 -36.36 5.89
CA ILE A 320 -62.36 -37.35 6.25
C ILE A 320 -62.40 -38.62 5.35
N ALA A 321 -62.38 -39.74 6.11
CA ALA A 321 -63.14 -41.00 5.99
C ALA A 321 -62.43 -42.24 5.44
N ALA A 322 -62.46 -43.14 6.30
CA ALA A 322 -63.16 -44.47 6.34
C ALA A 322 -62.35 -45.68 5.87
N ALA A 323 -62.03 -46.48 6.88
CA ALA A 323 -62.46 -47.89 7.04
C ALA A 323 -62.01 -48.86 5.96
N THR A 324 -61.30 -49.82 6.39
CA THR A 324 -61.54 -51.26 6.45
C THR A 324 -60.26 -52.04 6.20
N ASP A 325 -59.84 -52.75 7.21
CA ASP A 325 -59.82 -54.20 7.33
C ASP A 325 -58.67 -54.97 6.65
N GLY A 326 -58.06 -55.84 7.43
CA GLY A 326 -57.43 -57.06 6.92
C GLY A 326 -55.96 -57.28 7.21
N GLY A 327 -55.69 -57.99 8.28
CA GLY A 327 -54.89 -59.20 8.18
C GLY A 327 -53.38 -59.15 8.44
N ASN A 328 -53.06 -59.56 9.63
CA ASN A 328 -52.23 -60.76 9.96
C ASN A 328 -50.69 -60.72 9.84
N GLU A 329 -50.14 -61.03 11.01
CA GLU A 329 -48.99 -61.94 11.31
C GLU A 329 -47.62 -61.60 10.69
N THR A 330 -46.51 -61.63 11.38
CA THR A 330 -45.95 -62.47 12.46
C THR A 330 -44.57 -61.93 12.86
N GLN A 331 -44.30 -61.96 14.16
CA GLN A 331 -43.14 -62.48 14.89
C GLN A 331 -41.72 -62.24 14.44
N GLY A 332 -40.95 -61.83 15.45
CA GLY A 332 -39.51 -62.13 15.62
C GLY A 332 -38.80 -60.96 16.32
N GLU A 333 -38.89 -60.78 17.61
CA GLU A 333 -38.07 -61.35 18.73
C GLU A 333 -36.57 -61.31 18.43
N ARG A 334 -35.81 -60.43 19.12
CA ARG A 334 -34.85 -60.72 20.19
C ARG A 334 -34.02 -59.49 20.51
N ASP A 335 -34.14 -59.06 21.75
CA ASP A 335 -33.14 -58.76 22.77
C ASP A 335 -31.67 -58.81 22.34
N ILE A 336 -30.91 -57.83 22.81
CA ILE A 336 -29.82 -57.97 23.74
C ILE A 336 -29.41 -56.57 24.30
N MET A 337 -29.62 -56.44 25.57
CA MET A 337 -29.00 -55.63 26.62
C MET A 337 -27.51 -55.77 26.66
N THR A 338 -26.76 -54.72 26.93
CA THR A 338 -25.61 -54.57 27.85
C THR A 338 -25.21 -53.10 27.81
N ASP A 339 -25.42 -52.27 28.75
CA ASP A 339 -24.84 -51.97 30.07
C ASP A 339 -23.33 -52.12 30.08
N ASN A 340 -22.61 -51.00 30.24
CA ASN A 340 -21.39 -50.87 31.01
C ASN A 340 -21.07 -49.42 31.39
N THR A 341 -21.41 -49.08 32.58
CA THR A 341 -20.76 -48.15 33.49
C THR A 341 -19.34 -48.61 33.75
N ASP A 342 -18.37 -47.69 33.74
CA ASP A 342 -17.12 -47.70 34.54
C ASP A 342 -16.57 -46.27 34.58
N GLU A 343 -16.77 -45.53 35.65
CA GLU A 343 -15.95 -45.40 36.85
C GLU A 343 -14.64 -44.61 36.64
N PHE A 344 -14.62 -43.42 37.20
CA PHE A 344 -13.46 -42.58 37.50
C PHE A 344 -12.71 -43.15 38.74
N PRO A 345 -11.40 -43.04 38.84
CA PRO A 345 -10.71 -43.01 40.13
C PRO A 345 -10.04 -41.64 40.39
N PRO A 346 -9.74 -41.36 41.68
CA PRO A 346 -9.62 -40.04 42.22
C PRO A 346 -8.17 -39.50 42.32
N LEU A 347 -8.11 -38.18 42.54
CA LEU A 347 -6.96 -37.39 42.95
C LEU A 347 -6.16 -37.98 44.10
N LYS A 348 -4.83 -37.93 43.99
CA LYS A 348 -3.93 -37.97 45.15
C LYS A 348 -3.01 -36.76 45.15
N ASP A 349 -3.20 -35.96 46.18
CA ASP A 349 -2.25 -34.99 46.72
C ASP A 349 -0.94 -35.66 47.12
N HIS A 350 0.19 -35.03 46.82
CA HIS A 350 1.37 -35.12 47.67
C HIS A 350 2.16 -33.82 47.68
N TYR A 351 2.10 -33.21 48.85
CA TYR A 351 2.99 -32.17 49.36
C TYR A 351 4.38 -32.76 49.67
N THR A 352 5.37 -31.81 49.73
CA THR A 352 6.69 -31.81 50.41
C THR A 352 7.89 -32.28 49.63
N ALA A 353 8.77 -31.41 49.27
CA ALA A 353 9.95 -30.88 49.96
C ALA A 353 10.61 -29.77 49.13
#